data_94be59504aef15fb0c3a93a0831cb44b
#
_entry.id   94be59504aef15fb0c3a93a0831cb44b
#
_cell.length_a   1.000
_cell.length_b   1.000
_cell.length_c   1.000
_cell.angle_alpha   90.00
_cell.angle_beta   90.00
_cell.angle_gamma   90.00
#
_symmetry.space_group_name_H-M   'P 1'
#
loop_
_entity.id
_entity.type
_entity.pdbx_description
1 polymer ?
#
loop_
_entity_poly.entity_id
_entity_poly.type
_entity_poly.pdbx_seq_one_letter_code
_entity_poly.pdbx_strand_id
1 'polypeptide(L)'
;YGQFANLGDAAAAMRRLSTGFGPVPEDIWLELCSHMVRQLPDGALTLHYDPAIGEPIRAMTQEAAQAAEAVVWGLYDQIQAQVLLIRGMESDLLTEATAQAMTLRGPRARLMQWPGVGHAPTLTAPEHMREVADFLLGPLA
;
A
#
# COMPACT_ATOMS: atom_id res chain seq x y z
N TYR A 1 12.41 -12.36 12.01
CA TYR A 1 11.60 -11.37 12.73
C TYR A 1 12.50 -10.62 13.68
N GLY A 2 12.67 -9.31 13.42
CA GLY A 2 13.47 -8.47 14.29
C GLY A 2 12.70 -8.19 15.58
N GLN A 3 13.40 -8.28 16.71
CA GLN A 3 12.97 -7.66 17.96
C GLN A 3 13.67 -6.30 18.06
N PHE A 4 12.97 -5.32 18.62
CA PHE A 4 13.46 -3.96 18.76
C PHE A 4 13.37 -3.56 20.24
N ALA A 5 14.38 -2.86 20.73
CA ALA A 5 14.41 -2.42 22.12
C ALA A 5 13.38 -1.32 22.40
N ASN A 6 13.07 -0.49 21.40
CA ASN A 6 12.14 0.62 21.50
C ASN A 6 11.54 0.98 20.11
N LEU A 7 10.56 1.89 20.11
CA LEU A 7 9.89 2.33 18.89
C LEU A 7 10.83 3.04 17.89
N GLY A 8 11.80 3.80 18.37
CA GLY A 8 12.77 4.47 17.51
C GLY A 8 13.60 3.48 16.69
N ASP A 9 14.07 2.40 17.32
CA ASP A 9 14.82 1.34 16.64
C ASP A 9 13.95 0.61 15.61
N ALA A 10 12.69 0.33 15.95
CA ALA A 10 11.72 -0.26 15.04
C ALA A 10 11.45 0.66 13.83
N ALA A 11 11.19 1.95 14.09
CA ALA A 11 10.94 2.95 13.06
C ALA A 11 12.14 3.14 12.12
N ALA A 12 13.35 3.18 12.65
CA ALA A 12 14.57 3.27 11.85
C ALA A 12 14.78 2.02 10.96
N ALA A 13 14.48 0.83 11.47
CA ALA A 13 14.54 -0.39 10.70
C ALA A 13 13.47 -0.42 9.57
N MET A 14 12.23 -0.03 9.89
CA MET A 14 11.14 0.02 8.92
C MET A 14 11.38 1.08 7.84
N ARG A 15 11.94 2.25 8.19
CA ARG A 15 12.28 3.31 7.23
C ARG A 15 13.19 2.80 6.11
N ARG A 16 14.17 1.97 6.44
CA ARG A 16 15.09 1.38 5.45
C ARG A 16 14.40 0.43 4.45
N LEU A 17 13.31 -0.20 4.87
CA LEU A 17 12.54 -1.14 4.05
C LEU A 17 11.35 -0.49 3.33
N SER A 18 11.00 0.74 3.74
CA SER A 18 9.79 1.45 3.28
C SER A 18 10.12 2.68 2.43
N THR A 19 11.15 2.61 1.62
CA THR A 19 11.54 3.71 0.72
C THR A 19 10.43 4.11 -0.25
N GLY A 20 9.55 3.17 -0.59
CA GLY A 20 8.39 3.40 -1.45
C GLY A 20 7.23 4.18 -0.83
N PHE A 21 7.32 4.58 0.44
CA PHE A 21 6.25 5.38 1.08
C PHE A 21 6.33 6.88 0.73
N GLY A 22 7.41 7.31 0.09
CA GLY A 22 7.67 8.71 -0.16
C GLY A 22 8.18 9.46 1.09
N PRO A 23 8.30 10.79 1.00
CA PRO A 23 8.73 11.61 2.12
C PRO A 23 7.62 11.68 3.19
N VAL A 24 7.93 11.20 4.39
CA VAL A 24 7.05 11.24 5.56
C VAL A 24 7.81 11.93 6.69
N PRO A 25 7.26 13.02 7.32
CA PRO A 25 7.84 13.67 8.48
C PRO A 25 8.13 12.67 9.61
N GLU A 26 9.15 12.93 10.44
CA GLU A 26 9.63 11.98 11.43
C GLU A 26 8.58 11.67 12.51
N ASP A 27 7.86 12.66 12.98
CA ASP A 27 6.78 12.52 13.96
C ASP A 27 5.64 11.66 13.42
N ILE A 28 5.21 11.91 12.19
CA ILE A 28 4.19 11.11 11.48
C ILE A 28 4.70 9.67 11.26
N TRP A 29 6.00 9.52 10.90
CA TRP A 29 6.59 8.20 10.72
C TRP A 29 6.60 7.39 12.00
N LEU A 30 6.97 7.99 13.14
CA LEU A 30 6.93 7.34 14.45
C LEU A 30 5.50 6.93 14.83
N GLU A 31 4.52 7.78 14.57
CA GLU A 31 3.11 7.47 14.80
C GLU A 31 2.67 6.26 13.94
N LEU A 32 2.92 6.27 12.64
CA LEU A 32 2.63 5.13 11.76
C LEU A 32 3.28 3.84 12.28
N CYS A 33 4.57 3.90 12.65
CA CYS A 33 5.30 2.75 13.15
C CYS A 33 4.75 2.22 14.48
N SER A 34 4.20 3.08 15.33
CA SER A 34 3.59 2.67 16.61
C SER A 34 2.43 1.68 16.42
N HIS A 35 1.70 1.82 15.30
CA HIS A 35 0.60 0.92 14.94
C HIS A 35 1.06 -0.37 14.24
N MET A 36 2.33 -0.44 13.81
CA MET A 36 2.89 -1.58 13.11
C MET A 36 3.64 -2.55 14.01
N VAL A 37 3.80 -2.21 15.29
CA VAL A 37 4.50 -3.03 16.28
C VAL A 37 3.57 -3.48 17.41
N ARG A 38 3.93 -4.57 18.07
CA ARG A 38 3.33 -5.03 19.33
C ARG A 38 4.41 -5.32 20.35
N GLN A 39 4.08 -5.17 21.62
CA GLN A 39 4.98 -5.50 22.71
C GLN A 39 4.98 -7.00 22.99
N LEU A 40 6.15 -7.54 23.28
CA LEU A 40 6.38 -8.90 23.73
C LEU A 40 6.36 -8.95 25.28
N PRO A 41 6.24 -10.16 25.89
CA PRO A 41 6.21 -10.30 27.35
C PRO A 41 7.48 -9.81 28.06
N ASP A 42 8.61 -9.79 27.39
CA ASP A 42 9.91 -9.27 27.87
C ASP A 42 10.06 -7.75 27.71
N GLY A 43 9.03 -7.08 27.18
CA GLY A 43 9.03 -5.63 26.94
C GLY A 43 9.60 -5.21 25.59
N ALA A 44 10.24 -6.07 24.83
CA ALA A 44 10.71 -5.78 23.49
C ALA A 44 9.54 -5.58 22.52
N LEU A 45 9.79 -4.92 21.40
CA LEU A 45 8.81 -4.73 20.32
C LEU A 45 9.09 -5.69 19.16
N THR A 46 8.05 -6.13 18.50
CA THR A 46 8.13 -6.88 17.22
C THR A 46 7.04 -6.40 16.27
N LEU A 47 7.16 -6.73 14.99
CA LEU A 47 6.14 -6.38 14.02
C LEU A 47 4.81 -7.08 14.32
N HIS A 48 3.70 -6.37 14.08
CA HIS A 48 2.34 -6.78 14.48
C HIS A 48 1.63 -7.60 13.38
N TYR A 49 2.35 -8.31 12.54
CA TYR A 49 1.74 -9.18 11.54
C TYR A 49 2.17 -10.65 11.75
N ASP A 50 1.35 -11.57 11.27
CA ASP A 50 1.68 -13.00 11.30
C ASP A 50 2.64 -13.33 10.14
N PRO A 51 3.82 -13.91 10.45
CA PRO A 51 4.78 -14.36 9.42
C PRO A 51 4.20 -15.36 8.42
N ALA A 52 3.22 -16.15 8.84
CA ALA A 52 2.57 -17.13 7.99
C ALA A 52 1.85 -16.52 6.76
N ILE A 53 1.52 -15.21 6.80
CA ILE A 53 0.94 -14.49 5.65
C ILE A 53 1.81 -14.63 4.39
N GLY A 54 3.13 -14.69 4.54
CA GLY A 54 4.05 -14.83 3.41
C GLY A 54 4.19 -16.26 2.87
N GLU A 55 3.73 -17.28 3.55
CA GLU A 55 3.93 -18.69 3.15
C GLU A 55 3.22 -19.04 1.82
N PRO A 56 1.93 -18.71 1.62
CA PRO A 56 1.26 -18.98 0.36
C PRO A 56 1.92 -18.26 -0.83
N ILE A 57 2.41 -17.04 -0.62
CA ILE A 57 3.07 -16.25 -1.67
C ILE A 57 4.39 -16.89 -2.05
N ARG A 58 5.18 -17.34 -1.07
CA ARG A 58 6.46 -18.04 -1.33
C ARG A 58 6.28 -19.40 -2.02
N ALA A 59 5.16 -20.06 -1.79
CA ALA A 59 4.83 -21.35 -2.40
C ALA A 59 4.18 -21.21 -3.78
N MET A 60 3.81 -20.01 -4.21
CA MET A 60 3.09 -19.76 -5.46
C MET A 60 4.00 -19.99 -6.66
N THR A 61 3.54 -20.84 -7.59
CA THR A 61 4.19 -21.03 -8.90
C THR A 61 3.81 -19.89 -9.85
N GLN A 62 4.62 -19.70 -10.90
CA GLN A 62 4.30 -18.69 -11.93
C GLN A 62 2.95 -18.96 -12.62
N GLU A 63 2.62 -20.23 -12.88
CA GLU A 63 1.34 -20.62 -13.47
C GLU A 63 0.17 -20.27 -12.55
N ALA A 64 0.31 -20.57 -11.24
CA ALA A 64 -0.70 -20.19 -10.25
C ALA A 64 -0.87 -18.68 -10.13
N ALA A 65 0.23 -17.91 -10.21
CA ALA A 65 0.19 -16.46 -10.19
C ALA A 65 -0.56 -15.89 -11.41
N GLN A 66 -0.28 -16.40 -12.61
CA GLN A 66 -0.98 -16.00 -13.84
C GLN A 66 -2.48 -16.35 -13.81
N ALA A 67 -2.82 -17.54 -13.29
CA ALA A 67 -4.22 -17.93 -13.11
C ALA A 67 -4.94 -17.02 -12.10
N ALA A 68 -4.29 -16.70 -10.99
CA ALA A 68 -4.81 -15.78 -9.99
C ALA A 68 -5.01 -14.36 -10.56
N GLU A 69 -4.08 -13.88 -11.38
CA GLU A 69 -4.19 -12.58 -12.05
C GLU A 69 -5.44 -12.52 -12.94
N ALA A 70 -5.70 -13.56 -13.74
CA ALA A 70 -6.90 -13.62 -14.58
C ALA A 70 -8.19 -13.58 -13.76
N VAL A 71 -8.24 -14.27 -12.62
CA VAL A 71 -9.38 -14.22 -11.69
C VAL A 71 -9.56 -12.82 -11.10
N VAL A 72 -8.46 -12.17 -10.64
CA VAL A 72 -8.51 -10.82 -10.07
C VAL A 72 -9.00 -9.81 -11.11
N TRP A 73 -8.55 -9.90 -12.36
CA TRP A 73 -9.06 -9.06 -13.43
C TRP A 73 -10.55 -9.27 -13.69
N GLY A 74 -11.02 -10.53 -13.66
CA GLY A 74 -12.46 -10.82 -13.78
C GLY A 74 -13.30 -10.25 -12.65
N LEU A 75 -12.78 -10.23 -11.42
CA LEU A 75 -13.43 -9.57 -10.28
C LEU A 75 -13.41 -8.05 -10.42
N TYR A 76 -12.30 -7.49 -10.86
CA TYR A 76 -12.19 -6.05 -11.12
C TYR A 76 -13.22 -5.58 -12.14
N ASP A 77 -13.42 -6.32 -13.22
CA ASP A 77 -14.38 -5.98 -14.26
C ASP A 77 -15.86 -5.96 -13.80
N GLN A 78 -16.15 -6.62 -12.68
CA GLN A 78 -17.51 -6.67 -12.11
C GLN A 78 -17.80 -5.54 -11.12
N ILE A 79 -16.82 -4.69 -10.77
CA ILE A 79 -17.03 -3.58 -9.84
C ILE A 79 -17.99 -2.56 -10.48
N GLN A 80 -19.06 -2.24 -9.75
CA GLN A 80 -20.07 -1.25 -10.17
C GLN A 80 -19.90 0.11 -9.46
N ALA A 81 -19.06 0.17 -8.43
CA ALA A 81 -18.79 1.41 -7.71
C ALA A 81 -17.85 2.33 -8.51
N GLN A 82 -17.89 3.62 -8.20
CA GLN A 82 -16.85 4.53 -8.64
C GLN A 82 -15.53 4.14 -7.98
N VAL A 83 -14.45 4.11 -8.76
CA VAL A 83 -13.13 3.71 -8.29
C VAL A 83 -12.12 4.83 -8.51
N LEU A 84 -11.42 5.21 -7.44
CA LEU A 84 -10.21 6.02 -7.50
C LEU A 84 -9.00 5.10 -7.41
N LEU A 85 -8.17 5.11 -8.45
CA LEU A 85 -6.91 4.40 -8.49
C LEU A 85 -5.78 5.40 -8.20
N ILE A 86 -5.08 5.19 -7.10
CA ILE A 86 -3.92 6.01 -6.73
C ILE A 86 -2.66 5.22 -7.05
N ARG A 87 -1.78 5.79 -7.87
CA ARG A 87 -0.49 5.20 -8.21
C ARG A 87 0.64 6.15 -7.82
N GLY A 88 1.55 5.70 -6.96
CA GLY A 88 2.85 6.35 -6.84
C GLY A 88 3.65 6.13 -8.11
N MET A 89 4.20 7.19 -8.70
CA MET A 89 4.89 7.10 -9.99
C MET A 89 6.16 6.24 -9.94
N GLU A 90 6.75 6.05 -8.74
CA GLU A 90 7.91 5.20 -8.49
C GLU A 90 7.52 3.78 -8.04
N SER A 91 6.25 3.39 -8.18
CA SER A 91 5.79 2.05 -7.81
C SER A 91 6.44 0.99 -8.70
N ASP A 92 7.05 0.01 -8.06
CA ASP A 92 7.62 -1.21 -8.65
C ASP A 92 6.59 -2.36 -8.77
N LEU A 93 5.43 -2.25 -8.10
CA LEU A 93 4.37 -3.27 -8.13
C LEU A 93 3.23 -2.88 -9.08
N LEU A 94 2.67 -1.68 -8.96
CA LEU A 94 1.64 -1.20 -9.87
C LEU A 94 2.31 -0.49 -11.04
N THR A 95 2.48 -1.19 -12.16
CA THR A 95 3.08 -0.60 -13.36
C THR A 95 2.16 0.46 -13.99
N GLU A 96 2.72 1.36 -14.77
CA GLU A 96 1.94 2.35 -15.50
C GLU A 96 0.98 1.67 -16.49
N ALA A 97 1.43 0.62 -17.18
CA ALA A 97 0.60 -0.13 -18.12
C ALA A 97 -0.61 -0.77 -17.43
N THR A 98 -0.42 -1.36 -16.25
CA THR A 98 -1.52 -1.92 -15.45
C THR A 98 -2.49 -0.83 -14.99
N ALA A 99 -1.99 0.29 -14.49
CA ALA A 99 -2.83 1.42 -14.08
C ALA A 99 -3.65 1.98 -15.25
N GLN A 100 -3.05 2.11 -16.43
CA GLN A 100 -3.78 2.53 -17.64
C GLN A 100 -4.85 1.50 -18.04
N ALA A 101 -4.54 0.22 -18.02
CA ALA A 101 -5.53 -0.82 -18.30
C ALA A 101 -6.74 -0.74 -17.36
N MET A 102 -6.54 -0.42 -16.07
CA MET A 102 -7.59 -0.24 -15.09
C MET A 102 -8.52 0.95 -15.38
N THR A 103 -8.06 1.96 -16.10
CA THR A 103 -8.90 3.09 -16.53
C THR A 103 -9.78 2.75 -17.75
N LEU A 104 -9.47 1.68 -18.47
CA LEU A 104 -10.12 1.31 -19.73
C LEU A 104 -11.10 0.15 -19.60
N ARG A 105 -11.10 -0.56 -18.47
CA ARG A 105 -11.94 -1.74 -18.24
C ARG A 105 -12.64 -1.70 -16.88
N GLY A 106 -13.63 -2.55 -16.70
CA GLY A 106 -14.42 -2.65 -15.49
C GLY A 106 -15.02 -1.29 -15.06
N PRO A 107 -14.76 -0.83 -13.84
CA PRO A 107 -15.28 0.44 -13.32
C PRO A 107 -14.68 1.67 -13.99
N ARG A 108 -13.70 1.49 -14.88
CA ARG A 108 -12.96 2.60 -15.54
C ARG A 108 -12.42 3.60 -14.51
N ALA A 109 -11.59 3.11 -13.61
CA ALA A 109 -11.07 3.88 -12.47
C ALA A 109 -10.54 5.26 -12.89
N ARG A 110 -10.88 6.28 -12.09
CA ARG A 110 -10.21 7.59 -12.15
C ARG A 110 -8.79 7.43 -11.63
N LEU A 111 -7.79 7.67 -12.48
CA LEU A 111 -6.38 7.53 -12.11
C LEU A 111 -5.82 8.84 -11.56
N MET A 112 -5.17 8.76 -10.40
CA MET A 112 -4.28 9.77 -9.85
C MET A 112 -2.86 9.22 -9.78
N GLN A 113 -1.87 10.04 -10.15
CA GLN A 113 -0.46 9.67 -10.11
C GLN A 113 0.32 10.67 -9.28
N TRP A 114 1.03 10.17 -8.24
CA TRP A 114 1.77 11.02 -7.32
C TRP A 114 3.28 10.84 -7.52
N PRO A 115 4.01 11.91 -7.88
CA PRO A 115 5.45 11.87 -8.05
C PRO A 115 6.16 11.73 -6.69
N GLY A 116 7.36 11.14 -6.69
CA GLY A 116 8.16 10.95 -5.48
C GLY A 116 7.59 9.92 -4.49
N VAL A 117 6.60 9.16 -4.91
CA VAL A 117 5.92 8.14 -4.11
C VAL A 117 5.99 6.80 -4.82
N GLY A 118 6.33 5.76 -4.10
CA GLY A 118 6.36 4.40 -4.61
C GLY A 118 5.05 3.65 -4.39
N HIS A 119 5.18 2.37 -4.10
CA HIS A 119 4.06 1.43 -4.03
C HIS A 119 3.01 1.75 -2.96
N ALA A 120 3.39 2.32 -1.83
CA ALA A 120 2.52 2.47 -0.66
C ALA A 120 2.39 3.94 -0.21
N PRO A 121 1.62 4.77 -0.92
CA PRO A 121 1.36 6.15 -0.51
C PRO A 121 0.66 6.19 0.84
N THR A 122 1.21 6.96 1.78
CA THR A 122 0.74 6.99 3.17
C THR A 122 -0.43 7.95 3.41
N LEU A 123 -0.82 8.76 2.42
CA LEU A 123 -1.85 9.80 2.52
C LEU A 123 -1.55 10.85 3.62
N THR A 124 -0.29 11.05 3.97
CA THR A 124 0.10 12.02 5.01
C THR A 124 0.33 13.44 4.47
N ALA A 125 0.49 13.59 3.15
CA ALA A 125 0.60 14.89 2.51
C ALA A 125 -0.78 15.56 2.40
N PRO A 126 -0.94 16.84 2.81
CA PRO A 126 -2.24 17.54 2.79
C PRO A 126 -2.90 17.59 1.42
N GLU A 127 -2.12 17.69 0.34
CA GLU A 127 -2.59 17.65 -1.03
C GLU A 127 -3.19 16.29 -1.39
N HIS A 128 -2.54 15.19 -1.02
CA HIS A 128 -3.05 13.83 -1.26
C HIS A 128 -4.36 13.59 -0.49
N MET A 129 -4.42 14.04 0.77
CA MET A 129 -5.65 13.92 1.57
C MET A 129 -6.81 14.69 0.94
N ARG A 130 -6.56 15.90 0.41
CA ARG A 130 -7.60 16.69 -0.27
C ARG A 130 -8.11 16.01 -1.53
N GLU A 131 -7.22 15.52 -2.38
CA GLU A 131 -7.60 14.82 -3.61
C GLU A 131 -8.48 13.59 -3.34
N VAL A 132 -8.15 12.83 -2.30
CA VAL A 132 -8.97 11.67 -1.88
C VAL A 132 -10.30 12.14 -1.27
N ALA A 133 -10.29 13.17 -0.43
CA ALA A 133 -11.51 13.73 0.15
C ALA A 133 -12.46 14.28 -0.93
N ASP A 134 -11.93 14.97 -1.94
CA ASP A 134 -12.70 15.48 -3.06
C ASP A 134 -13.36 14.36 -3.87
N PHE A 135 -12.69 13.21 -4.02
CA PHE A 135 -13.31 12.03 -4.64
C PHE A 135 -14.42 11.43 -3.78
N LEU A 136 -14.18 11.30 -2.46
CA LEU A 136 -15.14 10.65 -1.55
C LEU A 136 -16.36 11.52 -1.24
N LEU A 137 -16.21 12.84 -1.20
CA LEU A 137 -17.24 13.79 -0.82
C LEU A 137 -17.87 14.52 -2.03
N GLY A 138 -17.28 14.32 -3.21
CA GLY A 138 -17.79 14.89 -4.46
C GLY A 138 -19.15 14.30 -4.86
N PRO A 139 -19.86 14.95 -5.79
CA PRO A 139 -21.09 14.40 -6.33
C PRO A 139 -20.82 13.08 -7.04
N LEU A 140 -21.70 12.10 -6.83
CA LEU A 140 -21.69 10.86 -7.60
C LEU A 140 -21.90 11.21 -9.08
N ALA A 141 -20.95 10.83 -9.93
CA ALA A 141 -21.00 11.05 -11.38
C ALA A 141 -21.95 10.07 -12.07
#